data_778692e3eb00eb90dd5b13d9a69cea90
#
_entry.id   778692e3eb00eb90dd5b13d9a69cea90
#
_cell.length_a   1.000
_cell.length_b   1.000
_cell.length_c   1.000
_cell.angle_alpha   90.00
_cell.angle_beta   90.00
_cell.angle_gamma   90.00
#
_symmetry.space_group_name_H-M   'P 1'
#
loop_
_entity.id
_entity.type
_entity.pdbx_description
1 polymer ?
#
loop_
_entity_poly.entity_id
_entity_poly.type
_entity_poly.pdbx_seq_one_letter_code
_entity_poly.pdbx_strand_id
1 'polypeptide(L)'
;MFIFQNHLHIDWKSFFKAGFSKRDNAFGLYTYTGKQGEGKTYSAIKFISEQKNRFNYIVVTNVHSFKEFDDTVYIDDIMELIEFIKLNHEKNGKKYLIFFDEIFTVLMKGQAINNEILSFLAQLRKRSIIFVTTAQEWSEIPLTFRRFCRFQISCHMFSIPLINKAFLSNKINDGYNAKWNNDTQEFEAPVLQTNFSKGNLRIINMYDTFEVIKTSNKSALLTRQQRTK
;
A
#
# COMPACT_ATOMS: atom_id res chain seq x y z
N MET A 1 1.08 11.64 9.02
CA MET A 1 1.78 11.77 10.26
C MET A 1 1.32 10.76 11.21
N PHE A 2 1.70 9.57 11.08
CA PHE A 2 0.60 9.21 11.65
C PHE A 2 0.71 7.82 12.15
N ILE A 3 1.35 6.99 11.43
CA ILE A 3 1.78 5.68 11.89
C ILE A 3 3.10 5.81 12.68
N PHE A 4 3.88 6.86 12.40
CA PHE A 4 5.26 7.03 12.88
C PHE A 4 5.48 8.20 13.85
N GLN A 5 4.43 8.65 14.49
CA GLN A 5 4.51 9.79 15.41
C GLN A 5 5.51 9.62 16.55
N ASN A 6 5.74 8.37 16.96
CA ASN A 6 6.61 8.06 18.10
C ASN A 6 8.10 8.01 17.75
N HIS A 7 8.46 8.12 16.45
CA HIS A 7 9.84 8.14 15.98
C HIS A 7 10.23 9.47 15.34
N LEU A 8 9.53 10.54 15.63
CA LEU A 8 9.97 11.88 15.30
C LEU A 8 11.25 12.20 16.05
N HIS A 9 12.39 11.88 15.45
CA HIS A 9 13.61 12.63 15.70
C HIS A 9 13.35 14.06 15.23
N ILE A 10 12.96 14.92 16.17
CA ILE A 10 12.85 16.34 15.90
C ILE A 10 14.28 16.84 15.82
N ASP A 11 14.82 16.94 14.61
CA ASP A 11 15.98 17.78 14.38
C ASP A 11 15.54 19.24 14.57
N TRP A 12 15.73 19.72 15.79
CA TRP A 12 15.37 21.08 16.18
C TRP A 12 16.05 22.13 15.30
N LYS A 13 17.21 21.83 14.72
CA LYS A 13 17.92 22.76 13.81
C LYS A 13 17.19 22.87 12.46
N SER A 14 16.68 21.77 11.92
CA SER A 14 15.88 21.81 10.68
C SER A 14 14.46 22.28 10.93
N PHE A 15 13.89 22.04 12.11
CA PHE A 15 12.58 22.55 12.50
C PHE A 15 12.51 24.10 12.46
N PHE A 16 13.58 24.76 12.90
CA PHE A 16 13.65 26.23 12.85
C PHE A 16 14.16 26.80 11.54
N LYS A 17 14.86 26.04 10.71
CA LYS A 17 15.47 26.53 9.46
C LYS A 17 14.63 26.30 8.20
N ALA A 18 13.85 25.25 8.13
CA ALA A 18 13.08 24.94 6.95
C ALA A 18 11.69 24.46 7.37
N GLY A 19 10.68 25.24 7.06
CA GLY A 19 9.29 24.84 7.20
C GLY A 19 8.92 23.71 6.26
N PHE A 20 9.49 22.51 6.45
CA PHE A 20 9.04 21.32 5.74
C PHE A 20 7.60 21.02 6.16
N SER A 21 6.71 21.11 5.20
CA SER A 21 5.32 20.74 5.42
C SER A 21 5.25 19.29 5.85
N LYS A 22 4.73 19.01 7.04
CA LYS A 22 4.42 17.66 7.53
C LYS A 22 3.51 16.86 6.59
N ARG A 23 2.89 17.52 5.59
CA ARG A 23 1.98 16.93 4.62
C ARG A 23 2.66 15.97 3.65
N ASP A 24 3.93 16.22 3.32
CA ASP A 24 4.66 15.44 2.32
C ASP A 24 5.05 14.04 2.79
N ASN A 25 4.90 13.74 4.07
CA ASN A 25 5.37 12.49 4.66
C ASN A 25 4.36 11.34 4.66
N ALA A 26 3.12 11.53 4.20
CA ALA A 26 2.09 10.49 4.19
C ALA A 26 1.88 9.85 2.81
N PHE A 27 2.25 10.54 1.72
CA PHE A 27 1.98 10.07 0.36
C PHE A 27 3.02 9.08 -0.15
N GLY A 28 2.60 8.14 -0.97
CA GLY A 28 3.47 7.13 -1.56
C GLY A 28 2.85 5.74 -1.55
N LEU A 29 3.66 4.75 -1.89
CA LEU A 29 3.27 3.35 -1.94
C LEU A 29 3.53 2.66 -0.59
N TYR A 30 2.52 1.97 -0.10
CA TYR A 30 2.51 1.15 1.11
C TYR A 30 2.21 -0.30 0.73
N THR A 31 3.08 -1.23 1.06
CA THR A 31 2.89 -2.64 0.73
C THR A 31 2.83 -3.47 2.01
N TYR A 32 1.69 -4.12 2.23
CA TYR A 32 1.47 -5.04 3.33
C TYR A 32 1.85 -6.45 2.88
N THR A 33 2.78 -7.08 3.59
CA THR A 33 3.29 -8.41 3.27
C THR A 33 3.07 -9.37 4.42
N GLY A 34 2.99 -10.67 4.12
CA GLY A 34 2.79 -11.74 5.09
C GLY A 34 2.07 -12.92 4.46
N LYS A 35 2.17 -14.10 5.04
CA LYS A 35 1.51 -15.31 4.54
C LYS A 35 -0.02 -15.18 4.56
N GLN A 36 -0.70 -16.10 3.91
CA GLN A 36 -2.15 -16.17 3.98
C GLN A 36 -2.61 -16.31 5.44
N GLY A 37 -3.65 -15.53 5.82
CA GLY A 37 -4.15 -15.51 7.19
C GLY A 37 -3.41 -14.60 8.17
N GLU A 38 -2.29 -13.97 7.79
CA GLU A 38 -1.51 -13.09 8.70
C GLU A 38 -2.06 -11.65 8.82
N GLY A 39 -3.27 -11.39 8.32
CA GLY A 39 -3.98 -10.13 8.56
C GLY A 39 -3.53 -8.96 7.70
N LYS A 40 -2.96 -9.21 6.50
CA LYS A 40 -2.56 -8.16 5.54
C LYS A 40 -3.72 -7.23 5.17
N THR A 41 -4.78 -7.81 4.59
CA THR A 41 -5.98 -7.09 4.15
C THR A 41 -6.64 -6.37 5.32
N TYR A 42 -6.75 -7.03 6.48
CA TYR A 42 -7.24 -6.39 7.71
C TYR A 42 -6.42 -5.16 8.09
N SER A 43 -5.08 -5.27 8.11
CA SER A 43 -4.20 -4.16 8.48
C SER A 43 -4.26 -3.01 7.46
N ALA A 44 -4.36 -3.33 6.17
CA ALA A 44 -4.53 -2.36 5.10
C ALA A 44 -5.86 -1.61 5.24
N ILE A 45 -6.98 -2.31 5.41
CA ILE A 45 -8.32 -1.72 5.58
C ILE A 45 -8.39 -0.87 6.86
N LYS A 46 -7.81 -1.35 7.95
CA LYS A 46 -7.71 -0.55 9.18
C LYS A 46 -7.00 0.78 8.94
N PHE A 47 -5.85 0.74 8.25
CA PHE A 47 -5.12 1.94 7.90
C PHE A 47 -5.94 2.87 7.01
N ILE A 48 -6.62 2.35 5.99
CA ILE A 48 -7.46 3.10 5.07
C ILE A 48 -8.61 3.79 5.82
N SER A 49 -9.32 3.05 6.67
CA SER A 49 -10.40 3.59 7.48
C SER A 49 -9.91 4.71 8.40
N GLU A 50 -8.75 4.54 9.05
CA GLU A 50 -8.15 5.57 9.89
C GLU A 50 -7.75 6.83 9.09
N GLN A 51 -7.20 6.67 7.88
CA GLN A 51 -6.83 7.81 7.03
C GLN A 51 -8.05 8.52 6.47
N LYS A 52 -9.05 7.79 5.98
CA LYS A 52 -10.30 8.38 5.46
C LYS A 52 -11.03 9.16 6.53
N ASN A 53 -11.15 8.63 7.76
CA ASN A 53 -11.81 9.31 8.87
C ASN A 53 -11.09 10.59 9.34
N ARG A 54 -9.79 10.70 9.08
CA ARG A 54 -9.00 11.90 9.44
C ARG A 54 -8.96 12.96 8.35
N PHE A 55 -9.08 12.53 7.10
CA PHE A 55 -8.89 13.39 5.94
C PHE A 55 -9.95 13.11 4.89
N ASN A 56 -10.34 14.12 4.15
CA ASN A 56 -11.32 13.98 3.07
C ASN A 56 -10.66 13.40 1.80
N TYR A 57 -10.33 12.09 1.83
CA TYR A 57 -9.84 11.36 0.67
C TYR A 57 -11.00 10.73 -0.11
N ILE A 58 -10.83 10.58 -1.43
CA ILE A 58 -11.64 9.64 -2.21
C ILE A 58 -10.96 8.27 -2.12
N VAL A 59 -11.72 7.26 -1.70
CA VAL A 59 -11.24 5.87 -1.67
C VAL A 59 -11.47 5.23 -3.03
N VAL A 60 -10.44 4.59 -3.59
CA VAL A 60 -10.54 3.80 -4.82
C VAL A 60 -9.99 2.41 -4.53
N THR A 61 -10.75 1.37 -4.86
CA THR A 61 -10.37 -0.01 -4.50
C THR A 61 -10.89 -1.05 -5.50
N ASN A 62 -10.22 -2.21 -5.56
CA ASN A 62 -10.66 -3.41 -6.23
C ASN A 62 -11.40 -4.39 -5.30
N VAL A 63 -11.59 -4.05 -4.03
CA VAL A 63 -12.31 -4.87 -3.04
C VAL A 63 -13.76 -4.43 -3.00
N HIS A 64 -14.65 -5.15 -3.67
CA HIS A 64 -16.06 -4.78 -3.82
C HIS A 64 -16.89 -4.98 -2.56
N SER A 65 -16.45 -5.84 -1.65
CA SER A 65 -17.08 -6.02 -0.34
C SER A 65 -16.82 -4.88 0.64
N PHE A 66 -15.83 -4.02 0.37
CA PHE A 66 -15.52 -2.88 1.20
C PHE A 66 -16.51 -1.74 0.98
N LYS A 67 -17.50 -1.63 1.86
CA LYS A 67 -18.65 -0.69 1.75
C LYS A 67 -18.74 0.32 2.90
N GLU A 68 -17.62 0.63 3.54
CA GLU A 68 -17.60 1.53 4.71
C GLU A 68 -17.92 2.99 4.35
N PHE A 69 -17.63 3.43 3.10
CA PHE A 69 -17.78 4.82 2.69
C PHE A 69 -18.59 4.93 1.39
N ASP A 70 -19.61 5.78 1.39
CA ASP A 70 -20.54 5.96 0.26
C ASP A 70 -19.86 6.51 -1.00
N ASP A 71 -18.73 7.24 -0.83
CA ASP A 71 -17.96 7.84 -1.94
C ASP A 71 -16.81 6.92 -2.44
N THR A 72 -16.85 5.62 -2.12
CA THR A 72 -15.87 4.65 -2.62
C THR A 72 -16.08 4.38 -4.11
N VAL A 73 -14.98 4.45 -4.86
CA VAL A 73 -14.95 4.12 -6.30
C VAL A 73 -14.34 2.74 -6.46
N TYR A 74 -15.00 1.87 -7.22
CA TYR A 74 -14.53 0.50 -7.46
C TYR A 74 -13.93 0.39 -8.85
N ILE A 75 -12.68 -0.04 -8.94
CA ILE A 75 -11.93 -0.20 -10.18
C ILE A 75 -11.08 -1.46 -10.05
N ASP A 76 -11.19 -2.39 -10.99
CA ASP A 76 -10.49 -3.68 -10.96
C ASP A 76 -9.18 -3.67 -11.77
N ASP A 77 -9.08 -2.81 -12.76
CA ASP A 77 -7.92 -2.72 -13.65
C ASP A 77 -7.02 -1.53 -13.28
N ILE A 78 -5.71 -1.78 -13.19
CA ILE A 78 -4.74 -0.75 -12.81
C ILE A 78 -4.59 0.35 -13.89
N MET A 79 -4.82 0.04 -15.16
CA MET A 79 -4.73 1.04 -16.22
C MET A 79 -5.96 1.94 -16.19
N GLU A 80 -7.15 1.36 -15.94
CA GLU A 80 -8.38 2.12 -15.70
C GLU A 80 -8.23 3.04 -14.48
N LEU A 81 -7.63 2.55 -13.38
CA LEU A 81 -7.29 3.37 -12.23
C LEU A 81 -6.42 4.57 -12.59
N ILE A 82 -5.36 4.34 -13.37
CA ILE A 82 -4.43 5.39 -13.77
C ILE A 82 -5.15 6.45 -14.61
N GLU A 83 -5.99 6.03 -15.53
CA GLU A 83 -6.80 6.92 -16.37
C GLU A 83 -7.80 7.71 -15.53
N PHE A 84 -8.52 7.04 -14.63
CA PHE A 84 -9.44 7.68 -13.68
C PHE A 84 -8.75 8.78 -12.87
N ILE A 85 -7.58 8.48 -12.32
CA ILE A 85 -6.81 9.45 -11.52
C ILE A 85 -6.32 10.61 -12.39
N LYS A 86 -5.82 10.36 -13.60
CA LYS A 86 -5.39 11.43 -14.53
C LYS A 86 -6.53 12.40 -14.82
N LEU A 87 -7.70 11.88 -15.17
CA LEU A 87 -8.87 12.69 -15.54
C LEU A 87 -9.44 13.50 -14.37
N ASN A 88 -9.44 12.93 -13.17
CA ASN A 88 -10.12 13.54 -12.02
C ASN A 88 -9.19 14.40 -11.17
N HIS A 89 -7.90 14.09 -11.10
CA HIS A 89 -6.95 14.87 -10.31
C HIS A 89 -6.78 16.29 -10.85
N GLU A 90 -6.69 16.45 -12.16
CA GLU A 90 -6.55 17.76 -12.81
C GLU A 90 -7.78 18.64 -12.62
N LYS A 91 -8.98 18.03 -12.58
CA LYS A 91 -10.24 18.77 -12.46
C LYS A 91 -10.57 19.22 -11.03
N ASN A 92 -10.24 18.44 -10.02
CA ASN A 92 -10.84 18.58 -8.70
C ASN A 92 -9.86 18.87 -7.56
N GLY A 93 -8.53 18.73 -7.78
CA GLY A 93 -7.51 18.88 -6.72
C GLY A 93 -7.69 17.90 -5.54
N LYS A 94 -8.53 16.88 -5.71
CA LYS A 94 -8.87 15.91 -4.66
C LYS A 94 -7.69 14.97 -4.38
N LYS A 95 -7.60 14.49 -3.15
CA LYS A 95 -6.61 13.50 -2.72
C LYS A 95 -7.21 12.11 -2.78
N TYR A 96 -6.40 11.13 -3.13
CA TYR A 96 -6.84 9.75 -3.30
C TYR A 96 -6.16 8.81 -2.32
N LEU A 97 -6.95 7.90 -1.80
CA LEU A 97 -6.52 6.77 -0.99
C LEU A 97 -6.89 5.51 -1.76
N ILE A 98 -5.88 4.92 -2.40
CA ILE A 98 -6.05 3.77 -3.30
C ILE A 98 -5.72 2.51 -2.52
N PHE A 99 -6.58 1.51 -2.62
CA PHE A 99 -6.34 0.18 -2.07
C PHE A 99 -6.55 -0.88 -3.14
N PHE A 100 -5.48 -1.53 -3.52
CA PHE A 100 -5.49 -2.68 -4.42
C PHE A 100 -4.97 -3.90 -3.69
N ASP A 101 -5.90 -4.82 -3.35
CA ASP A 101 -5.55 -6.10 -2.77
C ASP A 101 -4.95 -7.02 -3.84
N GLU A 102 -3.93 -7.77 -3.47
CA GLU A 102 -3.25 -8.77 -4.31
C GLU A 102 -2.78 -8.27 -5.70
N ILE A 103 -2.38 -6.99 -5.81
CA ILE A 103 -1.96 -6.38 -7.08
C ILE A 103 -0.85 -7.19 -7.79
N PHE A 104 -0.05 -7.95 -7.02
CA PHE A 104 1.08 -8.70 -7.55
C PHE A 104 0.70 -10.02 -8.23
N THR A 105 -0.55 -10.46 -8.14
CA THR A 105 -1.09 -11.52 -9.00
C THR A 105 -1.13 -11.07 -10.45
N VAL A 106 -1.28 -9.76 -10.68
CA VAL A 106 -1.28 -9.12 -12.01
C VAL A 106 0.12 -8.74 -12.46
N LEU A 107 0.97 -8.30 -11.52
CA LEU A 107 2.34 -7.82 -11.76
C LEU A 107 3.36 -8.91 -11.41
N MET A 108 3.41 -9.98 -12.18
CA MET A 108 4.28 -11.14 -11.89
C MET A 108 5.77 -10.80 -11.98
N LYS A 109 6.56 -11.41 -11.08
CA LYS A 109 8.03 -11.33 -11.12
C LYS A 109 8.57 -11.83 -12.47
N GLY A 110 9.51 -11.08 -13.04
CA GLY A 110 10.13 -11.40 -14.32
C GLY A 110 9.38 -10.88 -15.56
N GLN A 111 8.23 -10.28 -15.41
CA GLN A 111 7.52 -9.61 -16.50
C GLN A 111 7.83 -8.11 -16.54
N ALA A 112 7.85 -7.55 -17.75
CA ALA A 112 8.05 -6.11 -17.91
C ALA A 112 6.78 -5.37 -17.46
N ILE A 113 6.93 -4.48 -16.49
CA ILE A 113 5.85 -3.60 -16.05
C ILE A 113 5.67 -2.50 -17.09
N ASN A 114 4.41 -2.15 -17.37
CA ASN A 114 4.08 -1.04 -18.26
C ASN A 114 4.70 0.28 -17.74
N ASN A 115 5.31 1.05 -18.65
CA ASN A 115 5.92 2.33 -18.32
C ASN A 115 4.93 3.35 -17.73
N GLU A 116 3.65 3.27 -18.07
CA GLU A 116 2.62 4.12 -17.49
C GLU A 116 2.42 3.84 -16.01
N ILE A 117 2.45 2.57 -15.60
CA ILE A 117 2.37 2.16 -14.19
C ILE A 117 3.57 2.71 -13.43
N LEU A 118 4.79 2.57 -13.99
CA LEU A 118 6.00 3.09 -13.37
C LEU A 118 5.97 4.62 -13.24
N SER A 119 5.51 5.30 -14.30
CA SER A 119 5.34 6.76 -14.28
C SER A 119 4.31 7.19 -13.24
N PHE A 120 3.20 6.47 -13.11
CA PHE A 120 2.18 6.72 -12.09
C PHE A 120 2.74 6.57 -10.68
N LEU A 121 3.45 5.46 -10.40
CA LEU A 121 4.08 5.22 -9.10
C LEU A 121 5.11 6.31 -8.74
N ALA A 122 5.89 6.78 -9.70
CA ALA A 122 6.84 7.87 -9.49
C ALA A 122 6.15 9.21 -9.13
N GLN A 123 4.89 9.37 -9.49
CA GLN A 123 4.13 10.60 -9.30
C GLN A 123 3.19 10.59 -8.07
N LEU A 124 3.07 9.47 -7.36
CA LEU A 124 2.15 9.34 -6.21
C LEU A 124 2.27 10.50 -5.22
N ARG A 125 3.51 10.86 -4.86
CA ARG A 125 3.79 11.95 -3.95
C ARG A 125 3.35 13.32 -4.51
N LYS A 126 3.65 13.59 -5.78
CA LYS A 126 3.27 14.86 -6.43
C LYS A 126 1.76 15.02 -6.52
N ARG A 127 1.04 13.93 -6.68
CA ARG A 127 -0.42 13.89 -6.80
C ARG A 127 -1.13 13.74 -5.45
N SER A 128 -0.40 13.74 -4.34
CA SER A 128 -0.97 13.56 -2.99
C SER A 128 -1.79 12.27 -2.86
N ILE A 129 -1.24 11.16 -3.38
CA ILE A 129 -1.85 9.84 -3.39
C ILE A 129 -1.18 8.95 -2.34
N ILE A 130 -2.01 8.26 -1.55
CA ILE A 130 -1.60 7.11 -0.75
C ILE A 130 -2.06 5.88 -1.51
N PHE A 131 -1.13 5.03 -1.93
CA PHE A 131 -1.42 3.79 -2.62
C PHE A 131 -1.05 2.61 -1.71
N VAL A 132 -2.05 1.83 -1.32
CA VAL A 132 -1.92 0.67 -0.44
C VAL A 132 -2.11 -0.59 -1.26
N THR A 133 -1.21 -1.55 -1.09
CA THR A 133 -1.30 -2.86 -1.75
C THR A 133 -0.97 -3.98 -0.77
N THR A 134 -1.32 -5.21 -1.14
CA THR A 134 -0.91 -6.40 -0.41
C THR A 134 -0.10 -7.35 -1.30
N ALA A 135 0.74 -8.17 -0.67
CA ALA A 135 1.48 -9.26 -1.31
C ALA A 135 1.73 -10.38 -0.29
N GLN A 136 1.88 -11.61 -0.76
CA GLN A 136 2.20 -12.72 0.17
C GLN A 136 3.64 -12.61 0.66
N GLU A 137 4.59 -12.43 -0.25
CA GLU A 137 5.99 -12.27 0.10
C GLU A 137 6.61 -11.05 -0.56
N TRP A 138 7.55 -10.41 0.14
CA TRP A 138 8.29 -9.28 -0.41
C TRP A 138 9.12 -9.65 -1.62
N SER A 139 9.66 -10.87 -1.63
CA SER A 139 10.48 -11.40 -2.71
C SER A 139 9.72 -11.59 -4.03
N GLU A 140 8.41 -11.78 -3.99
CA GLU A 140 7.56 -11.95 -5.17
C GLU A 140 7.29 -10.64 -5.90
N ILE A 141 7.43 -9.51 -5.22
CA ILE A 141 7.22 -8.19 -5.80
C ILE A 141 8.34 -7.87 -6.79
N PRO A 142 8.04 -7.44 -8.03
CA PRO A 142 9.06 -7.03 -8.98
C PRO A 142 9.98 -5.95 -8.41
N LEU A 143 11.30 -6.07 -8.62
CA LEU A 143 12.30 -5.15 -8.08
C LEU A 143 12.02 -3.68 -8.47
N THR A 144 11.58 -3.47 -9.71
CA THR A 144 11.19 -2.15 -10.20
C THR A 144 10.07 -1.53 -9.36
N PHE A 145 9.09 -2.33 -8.94
CA PHE A 145 8.00 -1.87 -8.09
C PHE A 145 8.46 -1.61 -6.65
N ARG A 146 9.32 -2.48 -6.08
CA ARG A 146 9.88 -2.30 -4.73
C ARG A 146 10.60 -0.97 -4.56
N ARG A 147 11.26 -0.46 -5.62
CA ARG A 147 11.95 0.83 -5.61
C ARG A 147 11.03 2.02 -5.36
N PHE A 148 9.74 1.91 -5.66
CA PHE A 148 8.73 2.93 -5.36
C PHE A 148 8.06 2.73 -4.02
N CYS A 149 8.26 1.57 -3.39
CA CYS A 149 7.65 1.27 -2.10
C CYS A 149 8.30 2.10 -1.00
N ARG A 150 7.51 2.98 -0.42
CA ARG A 150 7.95 3.83 0.67
C ARG A 150 7.97 3.08 1.99
N PHE A 151 6.91 2.33 2.26
CA PHE A 151 6.77 1.53 3.46
C PHE A 151 6.39 0.11 3.12
N GLN A 152 7.23 -0.81 3.57
CA GLN A 152 6.91 -2.23 3.61
C GLN A 152 6.39 -2.55 5.02
N ILE A 153 5.19 -3.09 5.11
CA ILE A 153 4.57 -3.49 6.37
C ILE A 153 4.48 -5.01 6.41
N SER A 154 5.35 -5.63 7.22
CA SER A 154 5.30 -7.07 7.45
C SER A 154 4.25 -7.37 8.52
N CYS A 155 3.19 -8.07 8.12
CA CYS A 155 2.09 -8.47 8.98
C CYS A 155 2.35 -9.85 9.54
N HIS A 156 2.06 -10.02 10.82
CA HIS A 156 2.10 -11.32 11.48
C HIS A 156 0.96 -11.42 12.49
N MET A 157 0.17 -12.48 12.39
CA MET A 157 -0.90 -12.77 13.34
C MET A 157 -0.49 -13.89 14.28
N PHE A 158 -0.66 -13.67 15.57
CA PHE A 158 -0.43 -14.68 16.60
C PHE A 158 -1.61 -14.74 17.56
N SER A 159 -1.85 -15.92 18.07
CA SER A 159 -2.90 -16.15 19.09
C SER A 159 -2.24 -16.48 20.41
N ILE A 160 -2.84 -15.97 21.49
CA ILE A 160 -2.47 -16.37 22.84
C ILE A 160 -3.50 -17.42 23.31
N PRO A 161 -3.09 -18.72 23.44
CA PRO A 161 -4.02 -19.80 23.74
C PRO A 161 -4.85 -19.59 25.01
N LEU A 162 -4.25 -19.00 26.04
CA LEU A 162 -4.89 -18.74 27.33
C LEU A 162 -6.08 -17.77 27.27
N ILE A 163 -6.06 -16.84 26.30
CA ILE A 163 -7.11 -15.79 26.18
C ILE A 163 -7.98 -15.97 24.94
N ASN A 164 -7.69 -16.96 24.11
CA ASN A 164 -8.38 -17.24 22.85
C ASN A 164 -8.63 -15.98 22.00
N LYS A 165 -7.60 -15.13 21.91
CA LYS A 165 -7.64 -13.87 21.16
C LYS A 165 -6.47 -13.80 20.19
N ALA A 166 -6.78 -13.33 18.98
CA ALA A 166 -5.76 -13.04 17.96
C ALA A 166 -5.23 -11.62 18.11
N PHE A 167 -3.92 -11.49 17.95
CA PHE A 167 -3.20 -10.23 17.96
C PHE A 167 -2.44 -10.10 16.66
N LEU A 168 -2.28 -8.85 16.20
CA LEU A 168 -1.54 -8.51 15.02
C LEU A 168 -0.27 -7.75 15.40
N SER A 169 0.83 -8.17 14.81
CA SER A 169 2.11 -7.47 14.84
C SER A 169 2.40 -6.95 13.44
N ASN A 170 2.45 -5.63 13.28
CA ASN A 170 2.80 -4.98 12.03
C ASN A 170 4.18 -4.33 12.17
N LYS A 171 5.17 -4.89 11.49
CA LYS A 171 6.53 -4.38 11.44
C LYS A 171 6.67 -3.48 10.23
N ILE A 172 6.90 -2.20 10.45
CA ILE A 172 6.98 -1.17 9.42
C ILE A 172 8.45 -0.93 9.09
N ASN A 173 8.79 -1.15 7.83
CA ASN A 173 10.14 -1.00 7.30
C ASN A 173 10.20 0.16 6.31
N ASP A 174 11.35 0.87 6.29
CA ASP A 174 11.60 1.96 5.34
C ASP A 174 12.06 1.39 3.99
N GLY A 175 11.14 1.30 3.04
CA GLY A 175 11.43 0.74 1.72
C GLY A 175 12.42 1.57 0.89
N TYR A 176 12.51 2.88 1.12
CA TYR A 176 13.46 3.74 0.38
C TYR A 176 14.92 3.53 0.83
N ASN A 177 15.12 3.14 2.08
CA ASN A 177 16.44 2.89 2.63
C ASN A 177 16.82 1.40 2.67
N ALA A 178 16.10 0.57 1.89
CA ALA A 178 16.43 -0.84 1.76
C ALA A 178 17.84 -1.01 1.17
N LYS A 179 18.67 -1.83 1.81
CA LYS A 179 20.03 -2.16 1.37
C LYS A 179 20.11 -3.62 1.01
N TRP A 180 20.98 -3.92 0.05
CA TRP A 180 21.28 -5.30 -0.29
C TRP A 180 22.07 -5.95 0.85
N ASN A 181 21.56 -7.06 1.37
CA ASN A 181 22.26 -7.89 2.33
C ASN A 181 22.91 -9.07 1.58
N ASN A 182 24.24 -9.16 1.63
CA ASN A 182 24.99 -10.21 0.94
C ASN A 182 24.80 -11.58 1.59
N ASP A 183 24.50 -11.63 2.90
CA ASP A 183 24.36 -12.88 3.65
C ASP A 183 23.02 -13.56 3.33
N THR A 184 21.94 -12.77 3.26
CA THR A 184 20.60 -13.28 2.94
C THR A 184 20.30 -13.23 1.45
N GLN A 185 21.14 -12.56 0.64
CA GLN A 185 20.91 -12.27 -0.78
C GLN A 185 19.56 -11.60 -1.06
N GLU A 186 19.13 -10.73 -0.16
CA GLU A 186 17.87 -9.99 -0.25
C GLU A 186 18.06 -8.51 0.06
N PHE A 187 17.09 -7.70 -0.40
CA PHE A 187 17.00 -6.30 0.04
C PHE A 187 16.32 -6.23 1.39
N GLU A 188 17.04 -5.78 2.39
CA GLU A 188 16.53 -5.56 3.74
C GLU A 188 16.29 -4.08 3.99
N ALA A 189 15.08 -3.76 4.42
CA ALA A 189 14.69 -2.41 4.78
C ALA A 189 14.80 -2.23 6.31
N PRO A 190 15.36 -1.11 6.79
CA PRO A 190 15.48 -0.85 8.21
C PRO A 190 14.10 -0.74 8.85
N VAL A 191 13.95 -1.33 10.03
CA VAL A 191 12.72 -1.28 10.81
C VAL A 191 12.55 0.11 11.40
N LEU A 192 11.45 0.77 11.09
CA LEU A 192 11.08 2.05 11.68
C LEU A 192 10.26 1.88 12.94
N GLN A 193 9.33 0.93 12.95
CA GLN A 193 8.40 0.73 14.04
C GLN A 193 7.79 -0.66 14.01
N THR A 194 7.44 -1.19 15.18
CA THR A 194 6.60 -2.38 15.32
C THR A 194 5.34 -1.99 16.11
N ASN A 195 4.17 -2.25 15.51
CA ASN A 195 2.88 -1.98 16.12
C ASN A 195 2.20 -3.29 16.50
N PHE A 196 1.71 -3.34 17.72
CA PHE A 196 0.86 -4.43 18.18
C PHE A 196 -0.59 -3.96 18.28
N SER A 197 -1.52 -4.74 17.76
CA SER A 197 -2.93 -4.43 17.85
C SER A 197 -3.78 -5.67 18.05
N LYS A 198 -4.87 -5.51 18.80
CA LYS A 198 -5.92 -6.52 18.92
C LYS A 198 -6.85 -6.41 17.71
N GLY A 199 -7.40 -7.53 17.27
CA GLY A 199 -8.46 -7.56 16.26
C GLY A 199 -9.67 -6.71 16.70
N ASN A 200 -10.24 -5.96 15.77
CA ASN A 200 -11.42 -5.15 15.96
C ASN A 200 -12.54 -5.67 15.04
N LEU A 201 -13.65 -6.10 15.63
CA LEU A 201 -14.81 -6.64 14.91
C LEU A 201 -15.37 -5.64 13.88
N ARG A 202 -15.34 -4.34 14.19
CA ARG A 202 -15.76 -3.31 13.23
C ARG A 202 -14.97 -3.42 11.93
N ILE A 203 -13.65 -3.52 12.01
CA ILE A 203 -12.77 -3.62 10.81
C ILE A 203 -13.01 -4.94 10.07
N ILE A 204 -13.19 -6.04 10.80
CA ILE A 204 -13.48 -7.35 10.20
C ILE A 204 -14.79 -7.31 9.40
N ASN A 205 -15.80 -6.61 9.89
CA ASN A 205 -17.11 -6.49 9.25
C ASN A 205 -17.15 -5.48 8.08
N MET A 206 -16.06 -4.73 7.82
CA MET A 206 -16.00 -3.78 6.72
C MET A 206 -15.81 -4.43 5.35
N TYR A 207 -15.38 -5.70 5.31
CA TYR A 207 -15.09 -6.41 4.07
C TYR A 207 -15.29 -7.91 4.22
N ASP A 208 -15.46 -8.60 3.10
CA ASP A 208 -15.52 -10.06 3.07
C ASP A 208 -14.12 -10.65 2.89
N THR A 209 -13.65 -11.39 3.89
CA THR A 209 -12.34 -12.06 3.88
C THR A 209 -12.24 -13.17 2.82
N PHE A 210 -13.36 -13.66 2.32
CA PHE A 210 -13.43 -14.71 1.30
C PHE A 210 -13.70 -14.18 -0.11
N GLU A 211 -13.75 -12.85 -0.27
CA GLU A 211 -13.91 -12.26 -1.60
C GLU A 211 -12.75 -12.64 -2.51
N VAL A 212 -13.08 -13.20 -3.66
CA VAL A 212 -12.11 -13.48 -4.72
C VAL A 212 -11.90 -12.21 -5.54
N ILE A 213 -10.72 -11.64 -5.45
CA ILE A 213 -10.35 -10.44 -6.20
C ILE A 213 -10.24 -10.80 -7.69
N LYS A 214 -11.09 -10.18 -8.51
CA LYS A 214 -11.03 -10.30 -9.96
C LYS A 214 -10.00 -9.33 -10.50
N THR A 215 -8.82 -9.83 -10.84
CA THR A 215 -7.79 -9.02 -11.49
C THR A 215 -7.86 -9.20 -12.99
N SER A 216 -8.01 -8.11 -13.73
CA SER A 216 -7.96 -8.12 -15.19
C SER A 216 -6.51 -8.01 -15.66
N ASN A 217 -5.99 -9.10 -16.24
CA ASN A 217 -4.60 -9.15 -16.76
C ASN A 217 -4.44 -8.49 -18.15
N LYS A 218 -5.51 -7.92 -18.72
CA LYS A 218 -5.52 -7.58 -20.15
C LYS A 218 -4.64 -6.38 -20.51
N SER A 219 -4.42 -5.46 -19.59
CA SER A 219 -3.77 -4.17 -19.89
C SER A 219 -2.44 -3.94 -19.18
N ALA A 220 -2.16 -4.65 -18.08
CA ALA A 220 -0.94 -4.45 -17.29
C ALA A 220 0.33 -4.99 -17.97
N LEU A 221 0.20 -5.90 -18.93
CA LEU A 221 1.29 -6.55 -19.63
C LEU A 221 1.36 -6.06 -21.06
N LEU A 222 2.55 -5.66 -21.50
CA LEU A 222 2.81 -5.46 -22.94
C LEU A 222 2.59 -6.78 -23.66
N THR A 223 1.58 -6.85 -24.51
CA THR A 223 1.34 -8.03 -25.32
C THR A 223 2.59 -8.33 -26.17
N ARG A 224 2.96 -9.60 -26.28
CA ARG A 224 4.11 -10.07 -27.07
C ARG A 224 4.13 -9.52 -28.51
N GLN A 225 2.99 -9.14 -29.04
CA GLN A 225 2.82 -8.59 -30.40
C GLN A 225 3.37 -7.17 -30.59
N GLN A 226 3.61 -6.41 -29.53
CA GLN A 226 4.20 -5.06 -29.65
C GLN A 226 5.74 -5.06 -29.59
N ARG A 227 6.38 -6.22 -29.41
CA ARG A 227 7.84 -6.37 -29.37
C ARG A 227 8.49 -6.68 -30.72
N THR A 228 7.71 -6.85 -31.77
CA THR A 228 8.17 -7.23 -33.12
C THR A 228 7.89 -6.18 -34.19
N LYS A 229 7.82 -4.92 -33.81
CA LYS A 229 7.85 -3.79 -34.75
C LYS A 229 8.97 -2.82 -34.40
#